data_7ec85d2515b3c65152ffbf688131ee4e
#
_entry.id   7ec85d2515b3c65152ffbf688131ee4e
#
_cell.length_a   1.000
_cell.length_b   1.000
_cell.length_c   1.000
_cell.angle_alpha   90.00
_cell.angle_beta   90.00
_cell.angle_gamma   90.00
#
_symmetry.space_group_name_H-M   'P 1'
#
loop_
_entity.id
_entity.type
_entity.pdbx_description
1 polymer ?
#
loop_
_entity_poly.entity_id
_entity_poly.type
_entity_poly.pdbx_seq_one_letter_code
_entity_poly.pdbx_strand_id
1 'polypeptide(L)'
;MFNRIHRDLDLDYVHEMVMGWRYKLEKEKQFKNQINLNPIKRLFENPQKSLEPYVRKGQVAADLGFNRGYYTFALAGCVGSEGRVYAVDLKMDYVTSLEKKVEELGYRNIEVHGCSASDLSFIKDESVDFVLANGLLCNMSENRASAVKEIKRILKPMAKAYLSLGSPPPLGFVDGEEWEKILEEFIVERRGGFLQKWAVVSKKDNGKNISENDIETTKRHRFAKLRKKFGE
;
A
#
# COMPACT_ATOMS: atom_id res chain seq x y z
N MET A 1 9.41 8.21 -54.74
CA MET A 1 8.56 9.28 -54.20
C MET A 1 8.34 8.98 -52.72
N PHE A 2 9.31 9.31 -51.88
CA PHE A 2 9.21 9.13 -50.41
C PHE A 2 8.86 10.49 -49.82
N ASN A 3 7.58 10.66 -49.40
CA ASN A 3 7.15 11.85 -48.69
C ASN A 3 7.66 11.80 -47.26
N ARG A 4 8.56 12.73 -46.96
CA ARG A 4 8.99 13.11 -45.61
C ARG A 4 7.76 13.58 -44.82
N ILE A 5 7.38 12.80 -43.83
CA ILE A 5 6.59 13.32 -42.69
C ILE A 5 7.61 13.79 -41.67
N HIS A 6 8.11 15.01 -41.80
CA HIS A 6 8.68 15.75 -40.69
C HIS A 6 7.50 16.21 -39.82
N ARG A 7 7.21 15.51 -38.75
CA ARG A 7 6.53 16.13 -37.63
C ARG A 7 7.58 16.97 -36.92
N ASP A 8 7.41 18.29 -37.02
CA ASP A 8 8.12 19.21 -36.14
C ASP A 8 7.79 18.85 -34.71
N LEU A 9 8.65 18.06 -34.07
CA LEU A 9 8.65 17.90 -32.64
C LEU A 9 9.04 19.27 -32.09
N ASP A 10 8.10 19.93 -31.41
CA ASP A 10 8.36 21.14 -30.66
C ASP A 10 9.44 20.84 -29.63
N LEU A 11 10.67 21.17 -29.95
CA LEU A 11 11.86 20.92 -29.14
C LEU A 11 11.76 21.63 -27.77
N ASP A 12 11.06 22.76 -27.72
CA ASP A 12 10.85 23.51 -26.47
C ASP A 12 9.87 22.77 -25.58
N TYR A 13 8.80 22.21 -26.13
CA TYR A 13 7.87 21.36 -25.39
C TYR A 13 8.54 20.08 -24.86
N VAL A 14 9.37 19.42 -25.68
CA VAL A 14 10.14 18.25 -25.26
C VAL A 14 11.16 18.61 -24.19
N HIS A 15 11.81 19.77 -24.30
CA HIS A 15 12.76 20.27 -23.31
C HIS A 15 12.08 20.54 -21.97
N GLU A 16 10.95 21.26 -21.95
CA GLU A 16 10.17 21.51 -20.74
C GLU A 16 9.68 20.21 -20.08
N MET A 17 9.21 19.27 -20.88
CA MET A 17 8.77 17.96 -20.38
C MET A 17 9.92 17.19 -19.74
N VAL A 18 11.11 17.16 -20.37
CA VAL A 18 12.30 16.49 -19.85
C VAL A 18 12.81 17.18 -18.59
N MET A 19 12.82 18.51 -18.56
CA MET A 19 13.25 19.28 -17.38
C MET A 19 12.28 19.09 -16.21
N GLY A 20 10.98 19.08 -16.46
CA GLY A 20 9.96 18.76 -15.45
C GLY A 20 10.13 17.34 -14.89
N TRP A 21 10.44 16.36 -15.74
CA TRP A 21 10.74 14.99 -15.34
C TRP A 21 12.01 14.89 -14.48
N ARG A 22 13.09 15.58 -14.88
CA ARG A 22 14.35 15.63 -14.12
C ARG A 22 14.14 16.27 -12.76
N TYR A 23 13.45 17.40 -12.69
CA TYR A 23 13.11 18.06 -11.44
C TYR A 23 12.31 17.14 -10.49
N LYS A 24 11.30 16.47 -11.02
CA LYS A 24 10.49 15.50 -10.26
C LYS A 24 11.35 14.34 -9.72
N LEU A 25 12.21 13.77 -10.56
CA LEU A 25 13.12 12.69 -10.15
C LEU A 25 14.13 13.13 -9.09
N GLU A 26 14.66 14.35 -9.19
CA GLU A 26 15.59 14.88 -8.19
C GLU A 26 14.88 15.16 -6.86
N LYS A 27 13.67 15.70 -6.88
CA LYS A 27 12.85 15.92 -5.69
C LYS A 27 12.47 14.58 -5.03
N GLU A 28 12.10 13.56 -5.79
CA GLU A 28 11.87 12.22 -5.27
C GLU A 28 13.13 11.61 -4.63
N LYS A 29 14.29 11.79 -5.25
CA LYS A 29 15.58 11.33 -4.69
C LYS A 29 15.91 12.06 -3.39
N GLN A 30 15.75 13.39 -3.36
CA GLN A 30 15.96 14.18 -2.15
C GLN A 30 15.00 13.76 -1.03
N PHE A 31 13.72 13.53 -1.36
CA PHE A 31 12.73 13.05 -0.42
C PHE A 31 13.08 11.66 0.13
N LYS A 32 13.40 10.69 -0.74
CA LYS A 32 13.89 9.37 -0.31
C LYS A 32 15.11 9.47 0.61
N ASN A 33 15.97 10.49 0.40
CA ASN A 33 17.13 10.74 1.26
C ASN A 33 16.79 11.39 2.61
N GLN A 34 15.71 12.17 2.69
CA GLN A 34 15.25 12.81 3.93
C GLN A 34 14.44 11.88 4.85
N ILE A 35 13.90 10.78 4.31
CA ILE A 35 13.22 9.78 5.13
C ILE A 35 14.28 9.01 5.91
N ASN A 36 14.32 9.27 7.22
CA ASN A 36 15.27 8.64 8.14
C ASN A 36 14.87 7.18 8.43
N LEU A 37 14.93 6.35 7.39
CA LEU A 37 14.84 4.90 7.53
C LEU A 37 16.24 4.38 7.86
N ASN A 38 16.31 3.34 8.69
CA ASN A 38 17.55 2.62 8.93
C ASN A 38 18.27 2.40 7.57
N PRO A 39 19.52 2.90 7.39
CA PRO A 39 20.22 2.82 6.10
C PRO A 39 20.29 1.40 5.52
N ILE A 40 20.37 0.39 6.40
CA ILE A 40 20.39 -1.02 6.02
C ILE A 40 19.05 -1.44 5.38
N LYS A 41 17.92 -0.97 5.93
CA LYS A 41 16.59 -1.26 5.40
C LYS A 41 16.40 -0.65 4.01
N ARG A 42 16.95 0.54 3.77
CA ARG A 42 16.93 1.24 2.46
C ARG A 42 17.71 0.50 1.36
N LEU A 43 18.78 -0.20 1.73
CA LEU A 43 19.63 -0.94 0.78
C LEU A 43 18.91 -2.17 0.21
N PHE A 44 18.00 -2.77 0.98
CA PHE A 44 17.36 -4.05 0.67
C PHE A 44 15.85 -3.95 0.35
N GLU A 45 15.20 -2.84 0.67
CA GLU A 45 13.77 -2.66 0.39
C GLU A 45 13.52 -1.65 -0.74
N ASN A 46 13.10 -2.15 -1.89
CA ASN A 46 12.42 -1.33 -2.88
C ASN A 46 10.91 -1.41 -2.58
N PRO A 47 10.28 -0.37 -1.99
CA PRO A 47 8.89 -0.42 -1.58
C PRO A 47 7.95 -0.68 -2.75
N GLN A 48 8.26 -0.15 -3.94
CA GLN A 48 7.46 -0.38 -5.12
C GLN A 48 7.49 -1.86 -5.54
N LYS A 49 8.66 -2.49 -5.60
CA LYS A 49 8.77 -3.93 -5.90
C LYS A 49 8.04 -4.81 -4.88
N SER A 50 7.98 -4.37 -3.63
CA SER A 50 7.27 -5.10 -2.57
C SER A 50 5.74 -4.99 -2.72
N LEU A 51 5.23 -3.92 -3.33
CA LEU A 51 3.81 -3.64 -3.52
C LEU A 51 3.27 -4.14 -4.87
N GLU A 52 4.10 -4.17 -5.93
CA GLU A 52 3.71 -4.64 -7.28
C GLU A 52 2.97 -5.99 -7.33
N PRO A 53 3.26 -6.98 -6.45
CA PRO A 53 2.48 -8.21 -6.45
C PRO A 53 1.02 -8.06 -6.02
N TYR A 54 0.69 -6.96 -5.32
CA TYR A 54 -0.60 -6.74 -4.69
C TYR A 54 -1.40 -5.59 -5.29
N VAL A 55 -0.73 -4.62 -5.94
CA VAL A 55 -1.33 -3.39 -6.44
C VAL A 55 -1.11 -3.26 -7.94
N ARG A 56 -2.13 -2.80 -8.66
CA ARG A 56 -2.13 -2.63 -10.12
C ARG A 56 -2.57 -1.23 -10.52
N LYS A 57 -2.22 -0.82 -11.75
CA LYS A 57 -2.68 0.44 -12.34
C LYS A 57 -4.20 0.55 -12.32
N GLY A 58 -4.71 1.74 -12.06
CA GLY A 58 -6.13 2.07 -12.00
C GLY A 58 -6.83 1.67 -10.70
N GLN A 59 -6.12 1.01 -9.77
CA GLN A 59 -6.70 0.60 -8.48
C GLN A 59 -6.75 1.74 -7.47
N VAL A 60 -7.60 1.57 -6.46
CA VAL A 60 -7.69 2.41 -5.27
C VAL A 60 -6.95 1.72 -4.14
N ALA A 61 -5.97 2.40 -3.55
CA ALA A 61 -5.24 1.91 -2.39
C ALA A 61 -5.40 2.85 -1.18
N ALA A 62 -5.20 2.32 0.02
CA ALA A 62 -5.13 3.12 1.24
C ALA A 62 -3.82 2.81 1.98
N ASP A 63 -3.11 3.86 2.42
CA ASP A 63 -1.93 3.81 3.27
C ASP A 63 -2.31 4.34 4.66
N LEU A 64 -2.55 3.43 5.58
CA LEU A 64 -3.03 3.76 6.92
C LEU A 64 -1.86 3.81 7.91
N GLY A 65 -1.64 4.98 8.49
CA GLY A 65 -0.47 5.29 9.31
C GLY A 65 0.75 5.54 8.42
N PHE A 66 0.62 6.43 7.45
CA PHE A 66 1.64 6.68 6.43
C PHE A 66 2.96 7.25 6.99
N ASN A 67 2.99 7.77 8.22
CA ASN A 67 4.16 8.39 8.84
C ASN A 67 4.75 9.52 7.97
N ARG A 68 5.88 9.24 7.29
CA ARG A 68 6.57 10.19 6.40
C ARG A 68 6.25 9.99 4.92
N GLY A 69 5.27 9.15 4.58
CA GLY A 69 4.79 8.93 3.22
C GLY A 69 5.66 8.04 2.34
N TYR A 70 6.58 7.24 2.92
CA TYR A 70 7.48 6.38 2.15
C TYR A 70 6.75 5.38 1.24
N TYR A 71 5.73 4.71 1.78
CA TYR A 71 4.92 3.77 1.01
C TYR A 71 3.83 4.47 0.22
N THR A 72 3.35 5.63 0.65
CA THR A 72 2.33 6.41 -0.06
C THR A 72 2.74 6.72 -1.49
N PHE A 73 3.97 7.23 -1.70
CA PHE A 73 4.48 7.52 -3.04
C PHE A 73 4.73 6.26 -3.86
N ALA A 74 5.14 5.16 -3.22
CA ALA A 74 5.30 3.87 -3.89
C ALA A 74 3.94 3.32 -4.36
N LEU A 75 2.90 3.39 -3.53
CA LEU A 75 1.53 3.04 -3.89
C LEU A 75 1.02 3.91 -5.04
N ALA A 76 1.23 5.24 -4.97
CA ALA A 76 0.84 6.16 -6.04
C ALA A 76 1.50 5.82 -7.39
N GLY A 77 2.76 5.39 -7.37
CA GLY A 77 3.46 4.89 -8.56
C GLY A 77 2.88 3.57 -9.07
N CYS A 78 2.49 2.65 -8.18
CA CYS A 78 1.89 1.37 -8.56
C CYS A 78 0.50 1.54 -9.18
N VAL A 79 -0.37 2.38 -8.57
CA VAL A 79 -1.73 2.59 -9.07
C VAL A 79 -1.76 3.49 -10.32
N GLY A 80 -0.73 4.34 -10.53
CA GLY A 80 -0.64 5.24 -11.68
C GLY A 80 -1.66 6.38 -11.64
N SER A 81 -1.71 7.19 -12.72
CA SER A 81 -2.54 8.39 -12.81
C SER A 81 -4.05 8.13 -12.74
N GLU A 82 -4.49 6.96 -13.20
CA GLU A 82 -5.90 6.54 -13.21
C GLU A 82 -6.34 5.92 -11.89
N GLY A 83 -5.40 5.61 -10.99
CA GLY A 83 -5.67 5.09 -9.66
C GLY A 83 -5.72 6.18 -8.61
N ARG A 84 -5.90 5.78 -7.35
CA ARG A 84 -5.99 6.69 -6.20
C ARG A 84 -5.33 6.10 -4.98
N VAL A 85 -4.72 6.93 -4.15
CA VAL A 85 -4.20 6.55 -2.84
C VAL A 85 -4.81 7.46 -1.77
N TYR A 86 -5.51 6.85 -0.81
CA TYR A 86 -5.87 7.52 0.44
C TYR A 86 -4.71 7.36 1.42
N ALA A 87 -4.10 8.47 1.82
CA ALA A 87 -3.04 8.50 2.82
C ALA A 87 -3.62 9.02 4.14
N VAL A 88 -3.62 8.20 5.17
CA VAL A 88 -4.28 8.51 6.46
C VAL A 88 -3.25 8.45 7.59
N ASP A 89 -3.14 9.51 8.36
CA ASP A 89 -2.34 9.54 9.60
C ASP A 89 -2.99 10.48 10.62
N LEU A 90 -2.84 10.13 11.91
CA LEU A 90 -3.37 10.96 13.00
C LEU A 90 -2.47 12.15 13.33
N LYS A 91 -1.18 12.08 13.00
CA LYS A 91 -0.20 13.11 13.35
C LYS A 91 -0.21 14.25 12.33
N MET A 92 -0.74 15.41 12.72
CA MET A 92 -0.88 16.56 11.83
C MET A 92 0.44 17.06 11.24
N ASP A 93 1.56 16.93 11.95
CA ASP A 93 2.88 17.26 11.39
C ASP A 93 3.23 16.39 10.18
N TYR A 94 2.85 15.10 10.20
CA TYR A 94 3.05 14.22 9.06
C TYR A 94 2.08 14.55 7.92
N VAL A 95 0.82 14.87 8.25
CA VAL A 95 -0.21 15.26 7.29
C VAL A 95 0.26 16.51 6.52
N THR A 96 0.56 17.61 7.21
CA THR A 96 1.02 18.87 6.59
C THR A 96 2.30 18.66 5.78
N SER A 97 3.24 17.85 6.29
CA SER A 97 4.47 17.55 5.56
C SER A 97 4.23 16.72 4.29
N LEU A 98 3.28 15.80 4.30
CA LEU A 98 2.95 14.99 3.13
C LEU A 98 2.17 15.80 2.10
N GLU A 99 1.18 16.60 2.51
CA GLU A 99 0.42 17.51 1.64
C GLU A 99 1.36 18.40 0.83
N LYS A 100 2.28 19.08 1.53
CA LYS A 100 3.28 19.94 0.88
C LYS A 100 4.10 19.18 -0.17
N LYS A 101 4.52 17.96 0.12
CA LYS A 101 5.30 17.13 -0.82
C LYS A 101 4.47 16.62 -1.99
N VAL A 102 3.21 16.26 -1.75
CA VAL A 102 2.26 15.86 -2.80
C VAL A 102 2.10 17.01 -3.80
N GLU A 103 1.93 18.24 -3.31
CA GLU A 103 1.83 19.43 -4.13
C GLU A 103 3.15 19.72 -4.88
N GLU A 104 4.29 19.78 -4.16
CA GLU A 104 5.62 20.05 -4.73
C GLU A 104 6.01 19.03 -5.83
N LEU A 105 5.62 17.76 -5.69
CA LEU A 105 5.92 16.70 -6.64
C LEU A 105 4.84 16.54 -7.72
N GLY A 106 3.75 17.30 -7.62
CA GLY A 106 2.65 17.30 -8.60
C GLY A 106 1.87 16.00 -8.66
N TYR A 107 1.76 15.25 -7.55
CA TYR A 107 0.89 14.07 -7.50
C TYR A 107 -0.58 14.50 -7.43
N ARG A 108 -1.41 13.96 -8.32
CA ARG A 108 -2.85 14.22 -8.36
C ARG A 108 -3.70 13.02 -7.94
N ASN A 109 -3.05 11.91 -7.66
CA ASN A 109 -3.65 10.63 -7.31
C ASN A 109 -3.44 10.25 -5.84
N ILE A 110 -3.01 11.22 -4.98
CA ILE A 110 -2.86 11.04 -3.53
C ILE A 110 -3.81 12.01 -2.84
N GLU A 111 -4.67 11.48 -1.97
CA GLU A 111 -5.53 12.25 -1.07
C GLU A 111 -5.03 12.05 0.36
N VAL A 112 -4.68 13.15 1.03
CA VAL A 112 -4.11 13.11 2.39
C VAL A 112 -5.19 13.47 3.41
N HIS A 113 -5.31 12.67 4.47
CA HIS A 113 -6.32 12.85 5.51
C HIS A 113 -5.71 12.76 6.90
N GLY A 114 -5.98 13.78 7.72
CA GLY A 114 -5.55 13.89 9.12
C GLY A 114 -6.60 13.32 10.07
N CYS A 115 -6.72 11.98 10.13
CA CYS A 115 -7.70 11.32 11.00
C CYS A 115 -7.20 9.96 11.50
N SER A 116 -7.96 9.36 12.40
CA SER A 116 -7.68 8.01 12.89
C SER A 116 -8.11 6.95 11.88
N ALA A 117 -7.32 5.90 11.73
CA ALA A 117 -7.72 4.72 10.97
C ALA A 117 -8.93 3.95 11.58
N SER A 118 -9.37 4.34 12.77
CA SER A 118 -10.61 3.83 13.39
C SER A 118 -11.88 4.55 12.89
N ASP A 119 -11.73 5.62 12.10
CA ASP A 119 -12.82 6.35 11.46
C ASP A 119 -12.40 6.74 10.04
N LEU A 120 -12.79 5.94 9.09
CA LEU A 120 -12.57 6.14 7.66
C LEU A 120 -13.89 6.42 6.94
N SER A 121 -14.84 7.10 7.60
CA SER A 121 -16.20 7.36 7.11
C SER A 121 -16.24 8.08 5.76
N PHE A 122 -15.18 8.83 5.41
CA PHE A 122 -15.02 9.49 4.11
C PHE A 122 -14.68 8.51 2.96
N ILE A 123 -14.24 7.28 3.28
CA ILE A 123 -14.02 6.22 2.28
C ILE A 123 -15.27 5.35 2.21
N LYS A 124 -15.83 5.22 1.00
CA LYS A 124 -17.00 4.39 0.76
C LYS A 124 -16.73 2.91 1.05
N ASP A 125 -17.76 2.20 1.52
CA ASP A 125 -17.73 0.75 1.70
C ASP A 125 -17.31 0.06 0.40
N GLU A 126 -16.50 -0.99 0.53
CA GLU A 126 -16.11 -1.86 -0.57
C GLU A 126 -15.56 -1.13 -1.80
N SER A 127 -14.79 -0.06 -1.57
CA SER A 127 -14.24 0.77 -2.64
C SER A 127 -12.73 0.66 -2.83
N VAL A 128 -12.01 0.05 -1.87
CA VAL A 128 -10.55 -0.03 -1.85
C VAL A 128 -10.07 -1.41 -2.31
N ASP A 129 -9.13 -1.43 -3.25
CA ASP A 129 -8.54 -2.66 -3.81
C ASP A 129 -7.36 -3.18 -2.97
N PHE A 130 -6.68 -2.29 -2.23
CA PHE A 130 -5.56 -2.67 -1.39
C PHE A 130 -5.40 -1.74 -0.19
N VAL A 131 -5.20 -2.31 1.00
CA VAL A 131 -4.87 -1.55 2.22
C VAL A 131 -3.47 -1.92 2.69
N LEU A 132 -2.65 -0.91 2.95
CA LEU A 132 -1.38 -1.01 3.66
C LEU A 132 -1.55 -0.46 5.08
N ALA A 133 -1.35 -1.30 6.10
CA ALA A 133 -1.33 -0.92 7.51
C ALA A 133 -0.01 -1.42 8.13
N ASN A 134 1.08 -0.71 7.77
CA ASN A 134 2.44 -1.12 8.15
C ASN A 134 2.84 -0.53 9.50
N GLY A 135 2.82 -1.33 10.54
CA GLY A 135 3.14 -0.90 11.91
C GLY A 135 2.07 -0.01 12.55
N LEU A 136 0.88 0.06 11.97
CA LEU A 136 -0.22 0.87 12.48
C LEU A 136 -0.82 0.26 13.76
N LEU A 137 -1.23 -1.00 13.68
CA LEU A 137 -2.07 -1.65 14.70
C LEU A 137 -1.39 -1.76 16.06
N CYS A 138 -0.07 -1.80 16.12
CA CYS A 138 0.66 -1.83 17.39
C CYS A 138 0.58 -0.50 18.19
N ASN A 139 0.24 0.61 17.52
CA ASN A 139 0.13 1.94 18.13
C ASN A 139 -1.33 2.33 18.44
N MET A 140 -2.29 1.41 18.28
CA MET A 140 -3.72 1.68 18.41
C MET A 140 -4.37 0.83 19.53
N SER A 141 -3.90 0.96 20.78
CA SER A 141 -4.37 0.10 21.89
C SER A 141 -5.90 0.10 22.06
N GLU A 142 -6.51 1.26 22.16
CA GLU A 142 -7.95 1.39 22.45
C GLU A 142 -8.83 1.28 21.18
N ASN A 143 -8.32 1.74 20.03
CA ASN A 143 -9.09 1.86 18.79
C ASN A 143 -8.75 0.77 17.76
N ARG A 144 -7.97 -0.24 18.13
CA ARG A 144 -7.48 -1.28 17.23
C ARG A 144 -8.60 -2.08 16.58
N ALA A 145 -9.56 -2.52 17.38
CA ALA A 145 -10.72 -3.28 16.88
C ALA A 145 -11.55 -2.45 15.88
N SER A 146 -11.74 -1.15 16.17
CA SER A 146 -12.42 -0.23 15.24
C SER A 146 -11.64 -0.05 13.95
N ALA A 147 -10.31 0.08 14.02
CA ALA A 147 -9.48 0.18 12.82
C ALA A 147 -9.54 -1.10 11.96
N VAL A 148 -9.52 -2.28 12.58
CA VAL A 148 -9.70 -3.55 11.87
C VAL A 148 -11.07 -3.62 11.19
N LYS A 149 -12.13 -3.16 11.86
CA LYS A 149 -13.48 -3.08 11.31
C LYS A 149 -13.53 -2.14 10.10
N GLU A 150 -12.92 -0.96 10.19
CA GLU A 150 -12.85 -0.01 9.09
C GLU A 150 -12.04 -0.56 7.90
N ILE A 151 -10.89 -1.19 8.14
CA ILE A 151 -10.12 -1.89 7.09
C ILE A 151 -11.00 -2.90 6.34
N LYS A 152 -11.78 -3.71 7.07
CA LYS A 152 -12.72 -4.67 6.47
C LYS A 152 -13.83 -3.98 5.69
N ARG A 153 -14.39 -2.88 6.23
CA ARG A 153 -15.48 -2.15 5.60
C ARG A 153 -15.07 -1.57 4.25
N ILE A 154 -13.93 -0.88 4.19
CA ILE A 154 -13.49 -0.20 2.96
C ILE A 154 -12.96 -1.15 1.89
N LEU A 155 -12.43 -2.33 2.26
CA LEU A 155 -11.93 -3.32 1.30
C LEU A 155 -13.08 -3.88 0.45
N LYS A 156 -12.87 -3.95 -0.87
CA LYS A 156 -13.72 -4.71 -1.78
C LYS A 156 -13.74 -6.20 -1.39
N PRO A 157 -14.77 -6.96 -1.76
CA PRO A 157 -14.74 -8.41 -1.62
C PRO A 157 -13.47 -9.00 -2.24
N MET A 158 -12.80 -9.91 -1.54
CA MET A 158 -11.53 -10.54 -1.94
C MET A 158 -10.32 -9.59 -2.14
N ALA A 159 -10.50 -8.29 -1.90
CA ALA A 159 -9.39 -7.34 -1.89
C ALA A 159 -8.43 -7.60 -0.72
N LYS A 160 -7.19 -7.15 -0.85
CA LYS A 160 -6.12 -7.53 0.06
C LYS A 160 -5.69 -6.40 0.98
N ALA A 161 -5.24 -6.79 2.17
CA ALA A 161 -4.50 -5.89 3.04
C ALA A 161 -3.14 -6.49 3.42
N TYR A 162 -2.14 -5.62 3.54
CA TYR A 162 -0.90 -5.93 4.23
C TYR A 162 -0.98 -5.34 5.63
N LEU A 163 -0.97 -6.21 6.62
CA LEU A 163 -0.97 -5.83 8.03
C LEU A 163 0.38 -6.18 8.63
N SER A 164 0.97 -5.29 9.42
CA SER A 164 2.16 -5.63 10.19
C SER A 164 2.16 -4.95 11.55
N LEU A 165 2.83 -5.61 12.48
CA LEU A 165 3.21 -5.02 13.74
C LEU A 165 4.52 -4.26 13.54
N GLY A 166 4.68 -3.13 14.21
CA GLY A 166 5.88 -2.30 14.13
C GLY A 166 7.13 -3.00 14.63
N SER A 167 8.22 -2.25 14.72
CA SER A 167 9.50 -2.74 15.26
C SER A 167 9.34 -3.33 16.66
N PRO A 168 10.23 -4.27 17.05
CA PRO A 168 10.13 -4.96 18.32
C PRO A 168 10.08 -4.02 19.52
N PRO A 169 9.66 -4.53 20.71
CA PRO A 169 9.48 -3.76 21.95
C PRO A 169 10.64 -2.82 22.26
N PRO A 170 10.37 -1.64 22.89
CA PRO A 170 9.22 -1.39 23.77
C PRO A 170 8.07 -0.60 23.11
N LEU A 171 8.04 -0.39 21.81
CA LEU A 171 7.08 0.50 21.16
C LEU A 171 5.88 -0.29 20.61
N GLY A 172 4.81 -0.32 21.38
CA GLY A 172 3.50 -0.84 20.99
C GLY A 172 3.44 -2.38 21.00
N PHE A 173 2.77 -2.93 22.00
CA PHE A 173 2.58 -4.37 22.10
C PHE A 173 1.22 -4.80 21.52
N VAL A 174 1.26 -5.70 20.55
CA VAL A 174 0.20 -6.64 20.27
C VAL A 174 0.75 -8.00 20.66
N ASP A 175 0.17 -8.65 21.63
CA ASP A 175 0.59 -10.00 22.00
C ASP A 175 0.22 -11.02 20.91
N GLY A 176 0.69 -12.25 21.08
CA GLY A 176 0.46 -13.28 20.08
C GLY A 176 -1.00 -13.65 19.91
N GLU A 177 -1.76 -13.66 21.00
CA GLU A 177 -3.18 -14.01 21.01
C GLU A 177 -4.03 -12.93 20.34
N GLU A 178 -3.76 -11.68 20.68
CA GLU A 178 -4.44 -10.54 20.04
C GLU A 178 -4.14 -10.45 18.54
N TRP A 179 -2.91 -10.75 18.12
CA TRP A 179 -2.56 -10.83 16.71
C TRP A 179 -3.35 -11.92 15.97
N GLU A 180 -3.48 -13.11 16.55
CA GLU A 180 -4.29 -14.16 15.95
C GLU A 180 -5.77 -13.77 15.88
N LYS A 181 -6.34 -13.12 16.90
CA LYS A 181 -7.71 -12.57 16.88
C LYS A 181 -7.92 -11.57 15.73
N ILE A 182 -6.93 -10.70 15.46
CA ILE A 182 -6.98 -9.79 14.31
C ILE A 182 -7.03 -10.59 13.01
N LEU A 183 -6.19 -11.61 12.88
CA LEU A 183 -6.12 -12.42 11.68
C LEU A 183 -7.37 -13.28 11.44
N GLU A 184 -8.08 -13.70 12.48
CA GLU A 184 -9.36 -14.42 12.37
C GLU A 184 -10.45 -13.63 11.64
N GLU A 185 -10.35 -12.29 11.63
CA GLU A 185 -11.26 -11.41 10.90
C GLU A 185 -11.12 -11.51 9.38
N PHE A 186 -10.06 -12.12 8.87
CA PHE A 186 -9.67 -12.17 7.47
C PHE A 186 -9.39 -13.59 6.99
N ILE A 187 -9.17 -13.76 5.69
CA ILE A 187 -8.54 -14.94 5.10
C ILE A 187 -7.04 -14.66 5.04
N VAL A 188 -6.24 -15.43 5.75
CA VAL A 188 -4.78 -15.27 5.74
C VAL A 188 -4.19 -15.95 4.51
N GLU A 189 -3.62 -15.18 3.59
CA GLU A 189 -2.95 -15.70 2.40
C GLU A 189 -1.47 -16.02 2.63
N ARG A 190 -0.79 -15.15 3.36
CA ARG A 190 0.63 -15.28 3.71
C ARG A 190 0.87 -14.60 5.04
N ARG A 191 1.77 -15.14 5.82
CA ARG A 191 2.25 -14.49 7.06
C ARG A 191 3.69 -14.88 7.34
N GLY A 192 4.38 -14.06 8.13
CA GLY A 192 5.76 -14.30 8.51
C GLY A 192 6.28 -13.27 9.51
N GLY A 193 7.59 -13.30 9.69
CA GLY A 193 8.30 -12.38 10.57
C GLY A 193 8.53 -12.96 11.97
N PHE A 194 9.79 -12.96 12.39
CA PHE A 194 10.17 -13.38 13.74
C PHE A 194 10.13 -12.19 14.72
N LEU A 195 10.74 -11.06 14.32
CA LEU A 195 10.77 -9.84 15.13
C LEU A 195 9.63 -8.88 14.80
N GLN A 196 9.20 -8.85 13.57
CA GLN A 196 8.10 -8.03 13.08
C GLN A 196 7.09 -8.93 12.39
N LYS A 197 6.02 -9.29 13.11
CA LYS A 197 4.95 -10.09 12.52
C LYS A 197 4.26 -9.31 11.41
N TRP A 198 3.97 -9.99 10.31
CA TRP A 198 3.23 -9.44 9.19
C TRP A 198 2.31 -10.50 8.57
N ALA A 199 1.26 -10.04 7.92
CA ALA A 199 0.37 -10.88 7.16
C ALA A 199 -0.15 -10.15 5.93
N VAL A 200 -0.31 -10.88 4.83
CA VAL A 200 -1.16 -10.51 3.71
C VAL A 200 -2.46 -11.25 3.88
N VAL A 201 -3.53 -10.50 3.94
CA VAL A 201 -4.86 -11.02 4.21
C VAL A 201 -5.84 -10.58 3.12
N SER A 202 -6.93 -11.32 2.94
CA SER A 202 -8.05 -10.94 2.07
C SER A 202 -9.32 -10.78 2.90
N LYS A 203 -10.20 -9.85 2.47
CA LYS A 203 -11.53 -9.72 3.04
C LYS A 203 -12.32 -11.00 2.79
N LYS A 204 -12.96 -11.53 3.84
CA LYS A 204 -13.94 -12.62 3.70
C LYS A 204 -15.12 -12.13 2.87
N ASP A 205 -15.53 -12.92 1.88
CA ASP A 205 -16.77 -12.65 1.13
C ASP A 205 -17.96 -13.14 1.97
N ASN A 206 -18.69 -12.19 2.53
CA ASN A 206 -19.86 -12.50 3.35
C ASN A 206 -21.06 -13.08 2.54
N GLY A 207 -20.95 -13.11 1.21
CA GLY A 207 -22.00 -13.59 0.30
C GLY A 207 -21.81 -15.00 -0.26
N LYS A 208 -20.62 -15.58 -0.10
CA LYS A 208 -20.33 -16.97 -0.48
C LYS A 208 -19.75 -17.70 0.71
N ASN A 209 -20.46 -18.71 1.20
CA ASN A 209 -19.84 -19.79 1.96
C ASN A 209 -18.79 -20.42 1.04
N ILE A 210 -17.55 -19.93 1.08
CA ILE A 210 -16.44 -20.59 0.43
C ILE A 210 -16.28 -21.90 1.20
N SER A 211 -16.69 -23.01 0.58
CA SER A 211 -16.51 -24.33 1.17
C SER A 211 -15.02 -24.58 1.37
N GLU A 212 -14.64 -25.36 2.38
CA GLU A 212 -13.25 -25.79 2.58
C GLU A 212 -12.66 -26.41 1.30
N ASN A 213 -13.50 -26.99 0.45
CA ASN A 213 -13.16 -27.51 -0.87
C ASN A 213 -12.69 -26.43 -1.85
N ASP A 214 -13.23 -25.20 -1.81
CA ASP A 214 -12.82 -24.13 -2.72
C ASP A 214 -11.44 -23.58 -2.32
N ILE A 215 -11.15 -23.54 -1.03
CA ILE A 215 -9.83 -23.17 -0.49
C ILE A 215 -8.79 -24.21 -0.88
N GLU A 216 -9.13 -25.49 -0.74
CA GLU A 216 -8.27 -26.62 -1.11
C GLU A 216 -8.02 -26.66 -2.63
N THR A 217 -9.02 -26.40 -3.44
CA THR A 217 -8.93 -26.36 -4.91
C THR A 217 -8.05 -25.20 -5.36
N THR A 218 -8.17 -24.04 -4.73
CA THR A 218 -7.32 -22.87 -5.01
C THR A 218 -5.86 -23.14 -4.62
N LYS A 219 -5.61 -23.79 -3.49
CA LYS A 219 -4.27 -24.23 -3.08
C LYS A 219 -3.68 -25.23 -4.08
N ARG A 220 -4.43 -26.25 -4.51
CA ARG A 220 -3.98 -27.26 -5.49
C ARG A 220 -3.64 -26.65 -6.84
N HIS A 221 -4.47 -25.72 -7.37
CA HIS A 221 -4.18 -24.99 -8.61
C HIS A 221 -2.91 -24.16 -8.52
N ARG A 222 -2.66 -23.54 -7.37
CA ARG A 222 -1.46 -22.72 -7.11
C ARG A 222 -0.20 -23.60 -7.04
N PHE A 223 -0.27 -24.75 -6.41
CA PHE A 223 0.83 -25.75 -6.38
C PHE A 223 1.11 -26.35 -7.77
N ALA A 224 0.08 -26.66 -8.54
CA ALA A 224 0.24 -27.14 -9.91
C ALA A 224 0.90 -26.11 -10.83
N LYS A 225 0.57 -24.81 -10.65
CA LYS A 225 1.17 -23.72 -11.42
C LYS A 225 2.64 -23.47 -11.03
N LEU A 226 2.99 -23.68 -9.77
CA LEU A 226 4.37 -23.60 -9.29
C LEU A 226 5.21 -24.78 -9.80
N ARG A 227 4.69 -26.02 -9.79
CA ARG A 227 5.37 -27.19 -10.38
C ARG A 227 5.67 -27.01 -11.87
N LYS A 228 4.69 -26.51 -12.64
CA LYS A 228 4.91 -26.18 -14.07
C LYS A 228 5.96 -25.09 -14.30
N LYS A 229 6.17 -24.19 -13.34
CA LYS A 229 7.13 -23.06 -13.47
C LYS A 229 8.55 -23.46 -13.07
N PHE A 230 8.73 -24.50 -12.27
CA PHE A 230 10.02 -24.95 -11.74
C PHE A 230 10.44 -26.35 -12.25
N GLY A 231 9.71 -26.94 -13.22
CA GLY A 231 10.21 -28.06 -14.01
C GLY A 231 10.33 -29.39 -13.25
N GLU A 232 9.33 -29.72 -12.40
CA GLU A 232 9.11 -31.07 -11.89
C GLU A 232 7.76 -31.61 -12.34
#